data_13d9892a5a70e863037171c8805f685f
#
_entry.id   13d9892a5a70e863037171c8805f685f
#
_cell.length_a   1.000
_cell.length_b   1.000
_cell.length_c   1.000
_cell.angle_alpha   90.00
_cell.angle_beta   90.00
_cell.angle_gamma   90.00
#
_symmetry.space_group_name_H-M   'P 1'
#
loop_
_entity.id
_entity.type
_entity.pdbx_description
1 polymer ?
#
loop_
_entity_poly.entity_id
_entity_poly.type
_entity_poly.pdbx_seq_one_letter_code
_entity_poly.pdbx_strand_id
1 'polypeptide(L)'
;MPKIDQKTLVTLKSHNLKVYKHINGKSYYTSIYVGKRHTLSGIKEVSLRVNDINKAKRLAIQVKENLKEKYPSTVISNKPDFDKDVAQPFINYRIRKYKVANIDERYKSKDSQANRDKSKYDKIKHFFNNIDYNDTEKFEEILSNEVLYYLKDDLNVESNTCNKYFSVIRQMLTRAKDRNILSVLPEVPTLEFIKRKRHAYLPEELNLINKELSNEARINEDSKYLSVKDYLNLARCAGFRPGLEILNLKHKHCTEVTDIKNPKIKTIRFDVYFTKTVSAFSYMSNFYFYDQIWKEIKNRNPNQCKPDDYLIFPNEKDRKSLVNKIHKIFTRISMKLNLFYAKDRSAKPVYSIRHTFATELYKKGHSIESIASEMNTSPRMIRETYLDDTNEVLMERAKLLNKTYIRNKFKLVK
;
A
#
# COMPACT_ATOMS: atom_id res chain seq x y z
N MET A 1 -12.45 24.17 39.24
CA MET A 1 -11.56 23.12 39.79
C MET A 1 -10.17 23.71 39.97
N PRO A 2 -9.47 23.45 41.06
CA PRO A 2 -8.11 23.90 41.24
C PRO A 2 -7.21 23.28 40.12
N LYS A 3 -6.27 24.07 39.60
CA LYS A 3 -5.39 23.62 38.51
C LYS A 3 -4.38 22.61 39.05
N ILE A 4 -4.18 21.52 38.28
CA ILE A 4 -3.20 20.47 38.57
C ILE A 4 -1.81 20.96 38.25
N ASP A 5 -0.87 20.75 39.17
CA ASP A 5 0.55 20.98 38.90
C ASP A 5 1.11 19.83 38.04
N GLN A 6 1.35 20.12 36.77
CA GLN A 6 1.84 19.18 35.78
C GLN A 6 3.19 18.54 36.15
N LYS A 7 4.02 19.23 36.93
CA LYS A 7 5.34 18.72 37.35
C LYS A 7 5.21 17.58 38.37
N THR A 8 4.08 17.50 39.07
CA THR A 8 3.83 16.50 40.11
C THR A 8 2.94 15.35 39.64
N LEU A 9 2.42 15.41 38.39
CA LEU A 9 1.53 14.41 37.83
C LEU A 9 2.24 13.11 37.53
N VAL A 10 1.92 12.06 38.26
CA VAL A 10 2.42 10.71 38.04
C VAL A 10 1.24 9.78 37.71
N THR A 11 1.38 9.04 36.63
CA THR A 11 0.39 8.03 36.20
C THR A 11 0.87 6.64 36.60
N LEU A 12 0.12 5.96 37.46
CA LEU A 12 0.32 4.56 37.81
C LEU A 12 -0.39 3.69 36.79
N LYS A 13 0.31 3.34 35.68
CA LYS A 13 -0.27 2.66 34.53
C LYS A 13 -0.91 1.31 34.88
N SER A 14 -0.24 0.48 35.67
CA SER A 14 -0.74 -0.83 36.11
C SER A 14 -2.06 -0.78 36.90
N HIS A 15 -2.35 0.36 37.52
CA HIS A 15 -3.55 0.54 38.32
C HIS A 15 -4.52 1.57 37.73
N ASN A 16 -4.19 2.12 36.57
CA ASN A 16 -4.96 3.19 35.92
C ASN A 16 -5.33 4.33 36.86
N LEU A 17 -4.35 4.83 37.60
CA LEU A 17 -4.48 5.89 38.57
C LEU A 17 -3.58 7.06 38.24
N LYS A 18 -4.05 8.28 38.52
CA LYS A 18 -3.24 9.49 38.49
C LYS A 18 -3.04 10.02 39.89
N VAL A 19 -1.81 10.32 40.25
CA VAL A 19 -1.42 10.94 41.52
C VAL A 19 -0.77 12.28 41.17
N TYR A 20 -1.27 13.37 41.80
CA TYR A 20 -0.83 14.73 41.46
C TYR A 20 -1.04 15.66 42.66
N LYS A 21 -0.41 16.84 42.61
CA LYS A 21 -0.73 17.98 43.48
C LYS A 21 -1.51 19.04 42.70
N HIS A 22 -2.31 19.81 43.42
CA HIS A 22 -2.78 21.07 42.88
C HIS A 22 -1.69 22.14 42.96
N ILE A 23 -1.76 23.16 42.08
CA ILE A 23 -0.84 24.31 42.15
C ILE A 23 -0.97 24.91 43.55
N ASN A 24 0.18 25.09 44.23
CA ASN A 24 0.28 25.52 45.65
C ASN A 24 -0.26 24.52 46.66
N GLY A 25 -0.63 23.29 46.28
CA GLY A 25 -1.09 22.25 47.18
C GLY A 25 0.03 21.55 47.94
N LYS A 26 -0.15 21.35 49.27
CA LYS A 26 0.83 20.65 50.12
C LYS A 26 0.74 19.14 50.00
N SER A 27 -0.43 18.61 49.67
CA SER A 27 -0.70 17.15 49.65
C SER A 27 -0.93 16.62 48.23
N TYR A 28 -0.67 15.33 48.05
CA TYR A 28 -1.05 14.60 46.85
C TYR A 28 -2.52 14.20 46.83
N TYR A 29 -3.07 14.12 45.62
CA TYR A 29 -4.43 13.71 45.34
C TYR A 29 -4.43 12.55 44.34
N THR A 30 -5.52 11.78 44.36
CA THR A 30 -5.81 10.81 43.27
C THR A 30 -7.25 11.01 42.82
N SER A 31 -7.51 10.85 41.52
CA SER A 31 -8.85 10.89 40.96
C SER A 31 -9.25 9.50 40.48
N ILE A 32 -10.44 9.04 40.95
CA ILE A 32 -10.97 7.71 40.67
C ILE A 32 -12.38 7.86 40.11
N TYR A 33 -12.64 7.18 38.98
CA TYR A 33 -13.99 7.17 38.44
C TYR A 33 -14.87 6.26 39.28
N VAL A 34 -15.96 6.81 39.81
CA VAL A 34 -16.95 6.10 40.65
C VAL A 34 -18.35 6.05 40.04
N GLY A 35 -18.48 6.56 38.79
CA GLY A 35 -19.77 6.61 38.08
C GLY A 35 -20.57 7.89 38.32
N LYS A 36 -21.29 8.35 37.28
CA LYS A 36 -22.09 9.60 37.32
C LYS A 36 -23.24 9.54 38.30
N ARG A 37 -23.66 8.33 38.80
CA ARG A 37 -24.66 8.17 39.84
C ARG A 37 -24.19 8.66 41.21
N HIS A 38 -22.88 8.77 41.42
CA HIS A 38 -22.28 9.12 42.70
C HIS A 38 -21.64 10.52 42.74
N THR A 39 -21.26 11.04 41.57
CA THR A 39 -20.75 12.42 41.39
C THR A 39 -21.17 12.96 40.05
N LEU A 40 -21.38 14.28 39.93
CA LEU A 40 -21.76 14.94 38.66
C LEU A 40 -20.80 14.66 37.50
N SER A 41 -19.49 14.56 37.77
CA SER A 41 -18.46 14.25 36.80
C SER A 41 -18.18 12.74 36.64
N GLY A 42 -18.77 11.91 37.49
CA GLY A 42 -18.41 10.50 37.63
C GLY A 42 -17.03 10.26 38.26
N ILE A 43 -16.30 11.30 38.62
CA ILE A 43 -14.92 11.25 39.14
C ILE A 43 -14.95 11.70 40.60
N LYS A 44 -14.36 10.89 41.48
CA LYS A 44 -14.09 11.26 42.84
C LYS A 44 -12.63 11.59 43.04
N GLU A 45 -12.34 12.81 43.45
CA GLU A 45 -11.02 13.22 43.85
C GLU A 45 -10.82 12.96 45.34
N VAL A 46 -9.72 12.34 45.72
CA VAL A 46 -9.41 11.97 47.10
C VAL A 46 -8.05 12.55 47.48
N SER A 47 -8.02 13.32 48.55
CA SER A 47 -6.78 13.80 49.15
C SER A 47 -6.09 12.64 49.88
N LEU A 48 -4.81 12.42 49.54
CA LEU A 48 -3.99 11.37 50.15
C LEU A 48 -3.32 11.82 51.46
N ARG A 49 -3.43 13.13 51.79
CA ARG A 49 -2.87 13.78 52.98
C ARG A 49 -1.38 13.49 53.23
N VAL A 50 -0.60 13.28 52.18
CA VAL A 50 0.83 13.00 52.23
C VAL A 50 1.59 13.89 51.27
N ASN A 51 2.86 14.18 51.58
CA ASN A 51 3.73 15.00 50.79
C ASN A 51 4.78 14.17 50.05
N ASP A 52 4.96 12.91 50.42
CA ASP A 52 5.87 11.97 49.76
C ASP A 52 5.21 11.24 48.62
N ILE A 53 5.82 11.22 47.44
CA ILE A 53 5.24 10.62 46.23
C ILE A 53 5.14 9.08 46.30
N ASN A 54 6.09 8.41 46.95
CA ASN A 54 6.07 6.95 47.01
C ASN A 54 4.97 6.47 48.02
N LYS A 55 4.80 7.19 49.10
CA LYS A 55 3.71 6.97 50.04
C LYS A 55 2.36 7.30 49.37
N ALA A 56 2.29 8.37 48.58
CA ALA A 56 1.10 8.74 47.83
C ALA A 56 0.69 7.66 46.80
N LYS A 57 1.63 7.07 46.10
CA LYS A 57 1.35 5.96 45.15
C LYS A 57 0.73 4.75 45.84
N ARG A 58 1.27 4.33 46.99
CA ARG A 58 0.75 3.20 47.77
C ARG A 58 -0.66 3.48 48.29
N LEU A 59 -0.87 4.66 48.86
CA LEU A 59 -2.19 5.06 49.36
C LEU A 59 -3.23 5.22 48.24
N ALA A 60 -2.86 5.69 47.07
CA ALA A 60 -3.76 5.80 45.93
C ALA A 60 -4.31 4.41 45.51
N ILE A 61 -3.47 3.39 45.50
CA ILE A 61 -3.86 2.00 45.22
C ILE A 61 -4.86 1.52 46.29
N GLN A 62 -4.52 1.69 47.56
CA GLN A 62 -5.37 1.28 48.67
C GLN A 62 -6.71 1.99 48.67
N VAL A 63 -6.76 3.29 48.39
CA VAL A 63 -8.01 4.07 48.25
C VAL A 63 -8.84 3.55 47.08
N LYS A 64 -8.22 3.14 45.97
CA LYS A 64 -8.94 2.55 44.86
C LYS A 64 -9.57 1.22 45.23
N GLU A 65 -8.87 0.37 45.95
CA GLU A 65 -9.36 -0.91 46.41
C GLU A 65 -10.53 -0.72 47.38
N ASN A 66 -10.42 0.15 48.38
CA ASN A 66 -11.48 0.48 49.33
C ASN A 66 -12.73 1.07 48.62
N LEU A 67 -12.54 1.87 47.56
CA LEU A 67 -13.63 2.40 46.76
C LEU A 67 -14.29 1.33 45.87
N LYS A 68 -13.55 0.31 45.45
CA LYS A 68 -14.12 -0.85 44.75
C LYS A 68 -15.08 -1.64 45.65
N GLU A 69 -14.70 -1.87 46.87
CA GLU A 69 -15.55 -2.53 47.85
C GLU A 69 -16.81 -1.73 48.16
N LYS A 70 -16.68 -0.41 48.30
CA LYS A 70 -17.79 0.49 48.60
C LYS A 70 -18.76 0.71 47.44
N TYR A 71 -18.28 0.62 46.19
CA TYR A 71 -19.05 0.82 44.96
C TYR A 71 -18.83 -0.32 43.96
N PRO A 72 -19.20 -1.56 44.29
CA PRO A 72 -18.83 -2.75 43.48
C PRO A 72 -19.39 -2.73 42.07
N SER A 73 -20.51 -2.06 41.83
CA SER A 73 -21.14 -1.95 40.50
C SER A 73 -20.71 -0.72 39.68
N THR A 74 -19.91 0.17 40.25
CA THR A 74 -19.59 1.49 39.68
C THR A 74 -18.12 1.86 39.65
N VAL A 75 -17.27 1.17 40.42
CA VAL A 75 -15.86 1.19 40.13
C VAL A 75 -15.69 0.38 38.85
N ILE A 76 -16.00 1.02 37.75
CA ILE A 76 -15.63 0.52 36.43
C ILE A 76 -14.13 0.36 36.51
N SER A 77 -13.66 -0.85 36.83
CA SER A 77 -12.40 -1.27 36.24
C SER A 77 -12.59 -0.91 34.76
N ASN A 78 -11.80 0.02 34.23
CA ASN A 78 -11.70 0.13 32.81
C ASN A 78 -11.23 -1.24 32.34
N LYS A 79 -12.21 -2.14 32.06
CA LYS A 79 -11.89 -3.38 31.41
C LYS A 79 -11.09 -2.97 30.20
N PRO A 80 -9.93 -3.53 29.99
CA PRO A 80 -9.15 -3.27 28.82
C PRO A 80 -10.07 -3.40 27.60
N ASP A 81 -10.17 -2.32 26.83
CA ASP A 81 -11.04 -2.26 25.65
C ASP A 81 -10.12 -2.10 24.45
N PHE A 82 -9.98 -3.16 23.65
CA PHE A 82 -9.07 -3.16 22.50
C PHE A 82 -9.38 -2.01 21.53
N ASP A 83 -10.65 -1.71 21.29
CA ASP A 83 -11.01 -0.62 20.38
C ASP A 83 -10.53 0.74 20.92
N LYS A 84 -10.83 1.06 22.18
CA LYS A 84 -10.51 2.37 22.76
C LYS A 84 -9.04 2.54 23.11
N ASP A 85 -8.40 1.48 23.63
CA ASP A 85 -7.07 1.57 24.20
C ASP A 85 -5.97 1.34 23.16
N VAL A 86 -6.25 0.52 22.13
CA VAL A 86 -5.29 0.07 21.13
C VAL A 86 -5.64 0.54 19.72
N ALA A 87 -6.83 0.18 19.20
CA ALA A 87 -7.14 0.37 17.78
C ALA A 87 -7.40 1.84 17.43
N GLN A 88 -8.28 2.55 18.13
CA GLN A 88 -8.56 3.97 17.85
C GLN A 88 -7.33 4.86 18.02
N PRO A 89 -6.50 4.73 19.07
CA PRO A 89 -5.25 5.46 19.18
C PRO A 89 -4.26 5.19 18.05
N PHE A 90 -4.20 3.94 17.54
CA PHE A 90 -3.37 3.60 16.38
C PHE A 90 -3.89 4.27 15.11
N ILE A 91 -5.18 4.14 14.81
CA ILE A 91 -5.81 4.73 13.62
C ILE A 91 -5.64 6.26 13.63
N ASN A 92 -5.95 6.89 14.76
CA ASN A 92 -5.82 8.34 14.93
C ASN A 92 -4.36 8.81 14.76
N TYR A 93 -3.40 8.05 15.29
CA TYR A 93 -1.98 8.33 15.07
C TYR A 93 -1.62 8.26 13.58
N ARG A 94 -2.06 7.22 12.86
CA ARG A 94 -1.77 7.08 11.42
C ARG A 94 -2.38 8.23 10.63
N ILE A 95 -3.63 8.58 10.90
CA ILE A 95 -4.31 9.70 10.24
C ILE A 95 -3.55 11.02 10.51
N ARG A 96 -3.17 11.30 11.76
CA ARG A 96 -2.41 12.51 12.12
C ARG A 96 -1.04 12.52 11.46
N LYS A 97 -0.29 11.43 11.54
CA LYS A 97 1.04 11.31 10.93
C LYS A 97 1.01 11.60 9.42
N TYR A 98 -0.04 11.16 8.75
CA TYR A 98 -0.17 11.36 7.31
C TYR A 98 -0.75 12.73 6.94
N LYS A 99 -1.57 13.34 7.79
CA LYS A 99 -2.00 14.74 7.59
C LYS A 99 -0.84 15.73 7.71
N VAL A 100 0.05 15.54 8.67
CA VAL A 100 1.24 16.39 8.84
C VAL A 100 2.22 16.20 7.67
N ALA A 101 2.30 15.00 7.09
CA ALA A 101 3.13 14.72 5.92
C ALA A 101 2.50 15.22 4.59
N ASN A 102 1.24 15.64 4.59
CA ASN A 102 0.46 16.05 3.40
C ASN A 102 0.78 17.47 2.88
N ILE A 103 1.74 18.16 3.46
CA ILE A 103 2.31 19.38 2.88
C ILE A 103 2.95 19.06 1.51
N ASP A 104 3.34 17.80 1.27
CA ASP A 104 3.91 17.32 0.02
C ASP A 104 2.90 16.39 -0.69
N GLU A 105 2.50 16.73 -1.92
CA GLU A 105 1.59 15.94 -2.76
C GLU A 105 2.00 14.46 -2.90
N ARG A 106 3.30 14.17 -2.75
CA ARG A 106 3.89 12.83 -2.74
C ARG A 106 3.30 11.90 -1.66
N TYR A 107 2.74 12.46 -0.58
CA TYR A 107 2.22 11.69 0.56
C TYR A 107 0.71 11.48 0.57
N LYS A 108 -0.04 12.06 -0.39
CA LYS A 108 -1.51 11.84 -0.50
C LYS A 108 -1.91 10.35 -0.59
N SER A 109 -1.00 9.48 -1.06
CA SER A 109 -1.25 8.03 -1.07
C SER A 109 -1.28 7.40 0.33
N LYS A 110 -0.69 8.04 1.34
CA LYS A 110 -0.61 7.52 2.71
C LYS A 110 -1.89 7.76 3.51
N ASP A 111 -2.63 8.83 3.25
CA ASP A 111 -3.99 9.01 3.79
C ASP A 111 -4.91 7.87 3.36
N SER A 112 -4.79 7.44 2.10
CA SER A 112 -5.56 6.30 1.60
C SER A 112 -5.18 4.98 2.29
N GLN A 113 -3.93 4.84 2.81
CA GLN A 113 -3.53 3.65 3.57
C GLN A 113 -4.13 3.66 4.97
N ALA A 114 -4.09 4.79 5.69
CA ALA A 114 -4.71 4.91 7.00
C ALA A 114 -6.22 4.65 6.95
N ASN A 115 -6.89 5.18 5.92
CA ASN A 115 -8.32 4.95 5.70
C ASN A 115 -8.62 3.49 5.33
N ARG A 116 -7.75 2.84 4.55
CA ARG A 116 -7.88 1.39 4.25
C ARG A 116 -7.67 0.54 5.48
N ASP A 117 -6.72 0.89 6.35
CA ASP A 117 -6.48 0.16 7.59
C ASP A 117 -7.67 0.33 8.54
N LYS A 118 -8.21 1.55 8.65
CA LYS A 118 -9.46 1.81 9.37
C LYS A 118 -10.61 0.97 8.81
N SER A 119 -10.84 1.01 7.50
CA SER A 119 -11.92 0.25 6.85
C SER A 119 -11.80 -1.26 7.06
N LYS A 120 -10.57 -1.81 7.12
CA LYS A 120 -10.38 -3.23 7.46
C LYS A 120 -10.74 -3.50 8.92
N TYR A 121 -10.24 -2.66 9.83
CA TYR A 121 -10.54 -2.82 11.25
C TYR A 121 -12.04 -2.68 11.52
N ASP A 122 -12.71 -1.69 10.94
CA ASP A 122 -14.15 -1.45 11.10
C ASP A 122 -15.01 -2.68 10.75
N LYS A 123 -14.54 -3.53 9.82
CA LYS A 123 -15.24 -4.77 9.45
C LYS A 123 -15.16 -5.88 10.51
N ILE A 124 -14.08 -5.89 11.28
CA ILE A 124 -13.81 -6.95 12.26
C ILE A 124 -13.85 -6.47 13.71
N LYS A 125 -14.07 -5.19 13.95
CA LYS A 125 -14.03 -4.60 15.30
C LYS A 125 -15.04 -5.21 16.28
N HIS A 126 -16.17 -5.72 15.77
CA HIS A 126 -17.21 -6.31 16.60
C HIS A 126 -16.75 -7.57 17.35
N PHE A 127 -15.72 -8.28 16.85
CA PHE A 127 -15.10 -9.41 17.55
C PHE A 127 -14.30 -8.99 18.79
N PHE A 128 -13.89 -7.72 18.88
CA PHE A 128 -13.05 -7.20 19.96
C PHE A 128 -13.82 -6.42 21.02
N ASN A 129 -15.15 -6.40 20.93
CA ASN A 129 -15.99 -5.73 21.92
C ASN A 129 -15.92 -6.47 23.27
N ASN A 130 -15.56 -5.74 24.33
CA ASN A 130 -15.46 -6.26 25.71
C ASN A 130 -14.40 -7.37 25.89
N ILE A 131 -13.45 -7.50 24.98
CA ILE A 131 -12.33 -8.44 25.12
C ILE A 131 -11.23 -7.78 25.94
N ASP A 132 -10.75 -8.48 26.95
CA ASP A 132 -9.52 -8.11 27.65
C ASP A 132 -8.32 -8.50 26.78
N TYR A 133 -7.67 -7.52 26.22
CA TYR A 133 -6.49 -7.75 25.36
C TYR A 133 -5.24 -8.19 26.16
N ASN A 134 -5.29 -8.21 27.50
CA ASN A 134 -4.23 -8.81 28.32
C ASN A 134 -4.43 -10.32 28.51
N ASP A 135 -5.64 -10.84 28.25
CA ASP A 135 -5.91 -12.26 28.10
C ASP A 135 -5.46 -12.71 26.70
N THR A 136 -4.17 -13.01 26.59
CA THR A 136 -3.53 -13.32 25.30
C THR A 136 -4.11 -14.58 24.66
N GLU A 137 -4.39 -15.62 25.46
CA GLU A 137 -4.92 -16.89 24.96
C GLU A 137 -6.30 -16.69 24.33
N LYS A 138 -7.20 -16.01 25.02
CA LYS A 138 -8.53 -15.71 24.50
C LYS A 138 -8.48 -14.78 23.28
N PHE A 139 -7.56 -13.81 23.27
CA PHE A 139 -7.39 -12.91 22.12
C PHE A 139 -6.88 -13.66 20.88
N GLU A 140 -5.95 -14.60 21.05
CA GLU A 140 -5.44 -15.48 20.01
C GLU A 140 -6.50 -16.44 19.48
N GLU A 141 -7.32 -17.00 20.37
CA GLU A 141 -8.46 -17.85 20.00
C GLU A 141 -9.46 -17.09 19.12
N ILE A 142 -9.83 -15.86 19.48
CA ILE A 142 -10.72 -15.02 18.67
C ILE A 142 -10.12 -14.74 17.30
N LEU A 143 -8.84 -14.42 17.22
CA LEU A 143 -8.19 -14.17 15.94
C LEU A 143 -8.17 -15.41 15.05
N SER A 144 -7.87 -16.56 15.62
CA SER A 144 -7.67 -17.81 14.88
C SER A 144 -8.98 -18.49 14.48
N ASN A 145 -9.99 -18.41 15.33
CA ASN A 145 -11.26 -19.11 15.13
C ASN A 145 -12.34 -18.16 14.59
N GLU A 146 -12.66 -17.07 15.31
CA GLU A 146 -13.80 -16.24 14.95
C GLU A 146 -13.49 -15.29 13.78
N VAL A 147 -12.39 -14.50 13.88
CA VAL A 147 -12.04 -13.52 12.84
C VAL A 147 -11.61 -14.21 11.55
N LEU A 148 -10.85 -15.29 11.65
CA LEU A 148 -10.40 -16.03 10.47
C LEU A 148 -11.59 -16.70 9.78
N TYR A 149 -12.48 -17.36 10.51
CA TYR A 149 -13.69 -17.97 9.98
C TYR A 149 -14.54 -16.93 9.24
N TYR A 150 -14.87 -15.83 9.91
CA TYR A 150 -15.65 -14.73 9.32
C TYR A 150 -15.03 -14.20 8.02
N LEU A 151 -13.72 -14.01 7.99
CA LEU A 151 -13.04 -13.55 6.77
C LEU A 151 -13.08 -14.60 5.65
N LYS A 152 -12.90 -15.89 5.97
CA LYS A 152 -12.82 -16.97 5.01
C LYS A 152 -14.19 -17.40 4.51
N ASP A 153 -15.09 -17.67 5.43
CA ASP A 153 -16.34 -18.35 5.15
C ASP A 153 -17.48 -17.37 4.92
N ASP A 154 -17.64 -16.35 5.78
CA ASP A 154 -18.73 -15.38 5.62
C ASP A 154 -18.42 -14.33 4.53
N LEU A 155 -17.19 -13.81 4.50
CA LEU A 155 -16.79 -12.80 3.51
C LEU A 155 -16.10 -13.37 2.26
N ASN A 156 -15.84 -14.67 2.21
CA ASN A 156 -15.14 -15.36 1.13
C ASN A 156 -13.82 -14.66 0.72
N VAL A 157 -13.00 -14.27 1.71
CA VAL A 157 -11.78 -13.50 1.51
C VAL A 157 -10.59 -14.43 1.27
N GLU A 158 -9.82 -14.19 0.22
CA GLU A 158 -8.59 -14.94 -0.07
C GLU A 158 -7.54 -14.80 1.03
N SER A 159 -6.72 -15.86 1.26
CA SER A 159 -5.65 -15.90 2.28
C SER A 159 -4.73 -14.69 2.26
N ASN A 160 -4.31 -14.24 1.07
CA ASN A 160 -3.47 -13.05 0.93
C ASN A 160 -4.16 -11.76 1.42
N THR A 161 -5.48 -11.70 1.34
CA THR A 161 -6.25 -10.56 1.83
C THR A 161 -6.52 -10.69 3.31
N CYS A 162 -6.79 -11.90 3.85
CA CYS A 162 -6.83 -12.17 5.28
C CYS A 162 -5.53 -11.72 5.97
N ASN A 163 -4.38 -12.07 5.41
CA ASN A 163 -3.08 -11.61 5.89
C ASN A 163 -2.93 -10.08 5.96
N LYS A 164 -3.64 -9.33 5.09
CA LYS A 164 -3.67 -7.86 5.17
C LYS A 164 -4.52 -7.34 6.34
N TYR A 165 -5.59 -8.05 6.72
CA TYR A 165 -6.35 -7.75 7.95
C TYR A 165 -5.49 -8.02 9.18
N PHE A 166 -4.91 -9.20 9.27
CA PHE A 166 -4.02 -9.58 10.36
C PHE A 166 -2.77 -8.69 10.46
N SER A 167 -2.23 -8.20 9.33
CA SER A 167 -1.15 -7.22 9.34
C SER A 167 -1.55 -5.90 10.00
N VAL A 168 -2.80 -5.46 9.87
CA VAL A 168 -3.29 -4.25 10.57
C VAL A 168 -3.37 -4.50 12.07
N ILE A 169 -3.94 -5.63 12.49
CA ILE A 169 -3.99 -6.03 13.91
C ILE A 169 -2.59 -6.14 14.50
N ARG A 170 -1.67 -6.82 13.81
CA ARG A 170 -0.26 -6.95 14.25
C ARG A 170 0.42 -5.60 14.46
N GLN A 171 0.19 -4.63 13.57
CA GLN A 171 0.72 -3.27 13.72
C GLN A 171 0.09 -2.52 14.89
N MET A 172 -1.20 -2.73 15.17
CA MET A 172 -1.89 -2.17 16.34
C MET A 172 -1.30 -2.70 17.65
N LEU A 173 -1.14 -4.03 17.73
CA LEU A 173 -0.57 -4.72 18.90
C LEU A 173 0.89 -4.32 19.14
N THR A 174 1.73 -4.31 18.09
CA THR A 174 3.13 -3.87 18.19
C THR A 174 3.22 -2.47 18.77
N ARG A 175 2.41 -1.55 18.25
CA ARG A 175 2.39 -0.19 18.76
C ARG A 175 1.87 -0.09 20.20
N ALA A 176 0.91 -0.92 20.58
CA ALA A 176 0.43 -0.96 21.96
C ALA A 176 1.53 -1.47 22.91
N LYS A 177 2.31 -2.46 22.48
CA LYS A 177 3.50 -2.92 23.21
C LYS A 177 4.55 -1.82 23.34
N ASP A 178 4.90 -1.13 22.26
CA ASP A 178 5.85 -0.02 22.27
C ASP A 178 5.44 1.11 23.22
N ARG A 179 4.14 1.23 23.50
CA ARG A 179 3.58 2.20 24.44
C ARG A 179 3.38 1.66 25.86
N ASN A 180 3.83 0.45 26.14
CA ASN A 180 3.63 -0.27 27.39
C ASN A 180 2.13 -0.39 27.80
N ILE A 181 1.23 -0.51 26.81
CA ILE A 181 -0.18 -0.84 27.02
C ILE A 181 -0.32 -2.35 27.16
N LEU A 182 0.43 -3.10 26.33
CA LEU A 182 0.53 -4.56 26.37
C LEU A 182 1.88 -4.98 26.99
N SER A 183 1.86 -5.98 27.87
CA SER A 183 3.07 -6.62 28.39
C SER A 183 3.58 -7.72 27.48
N VAL A 184 2.68 -8.50 26.89
CA VAL A 184 2.95 -9.60 25.96
C VAL A 184 2.29 -9.30 24.64
N LEU A 185 2.90 -9.72 23.53
CA LEU A 185 2.33 -9.63 22.19
C LEU A 185 1.56 -10.93 21.91
N PRO A 186 0.23 -10.85 21.70
CA PRO A 186 -0.53 -12.00 21.22
C PRO A 186 -0.05 -12.46 19.85
N GLU A 187 -0.08 -13.75 19.59
CA GLU A 187 0.22 -14.31 18.28
C GLU A 187 -0.91 -14.00 17.30
N VAL A 188 -0.55 -13.50 16.14
CA VAL A 188 -1.50 -13.16 15.09
C VAL A 188 -1.35 -14.16 13.94
N PRO A 189 -2.42 -14.83 13.52
CA PRO A 189 -2.37 -15.85 12.48
C PRO A 189 -1.71 -15.35 11.20
N THR A 190 -0.92 -16.21 10.58
CA THR A 190 -0.32 -15.98 9.25
C THR A 190 -0.70 -17.16 8.35
N LEU A 191 -1.47 -16.86 7.32
CA LEU A 191 -1.90 -17.85 6.35
C LEU A 191 -0.86 -18.01 5.27
N GLU A 192 -0.79 -19.19 4.68
CA GLU A 192 0.06 -19.44 3.54
C GLU A 192 -0.23 -18.45 2.41
N PHE A 193 0.83 -17.88 1.84
CA PHE A 193 0.75 -16.94 0.75
C PHE A 193 0.58 -17.68 -0.57
N ILE A 194 -0.62 -17.61 -1.14
CA ILE A 194 -0.89 -18.17 -2.46
C ILE A 194 -0.33 -17.23 -3.51
N LYS A 195 0.79 -17.62 -4.11
CA LYS A 195 1.42 -16.88 -5.20
C LYS A 195 0.72 -17.24 -6.50
N ARG A 196 -0.08 -16.34 -7.04
CA ARG A 196 -0.66 -16.51 -8.38
C ARG A 196 0.32 -16.00 -9.41
N LYS A 197 0.74 -16.85 -10.32
CA LYS A 197 1.53 -16.46 -11.48
C LYS A 197 0.68 -15.58 -12.40
N ARG A 198 1.26 -14.50 -12.91
CA ARG A 198 0.62 -13.66 -13.90
C ARG A 198 1.33 -13.86 -15.23
N HIS A 199 0.57 -14.19 -16.26
CA HIS A 199 1.11 -14.40 -17.58
C HIS A 199 1.36 -13.08 -18.32
N ALA A 200 2.44 -13.06 -19.11
CA ALA A 200 2.72 -12.02 -20.06
C ALA A 200 1.75 -12.10 -21.26
N TYR A 201 1.55 -10.98 -21.92
CA TYR A 201 0.95 -10.98 -23.25
C TYR A 201 2.01 -11.31 -24.30
N LEU A 202 1.63 -12.02 -25.35
CA LEU A 202 2.46 -12.12 -26.53
C LEU A 202 2.47 -10.80 -27.30
N PRO A 203 3.55 -10.47 -28.04
CA PRO A 203 3.60 -9.26 -28.87
C PRO A 203 2.42 -9.14 -29.84
N GLU A 204 2.02 -10.25 -30.45
CA GLU A 204 0.91 -10.36 -31.39
C GLU A 204 -0.43 -10.04 -30.71
N GLU A 205 -0.64 -10.54 -29.48
CA GLU A 205 -1.84 -10.26 -28.70
C GLU A 205 -1.98 -8.75 -28.42
N LEU A 206 -0.88 -8.10 -28.03
CA LEU A 206 -0.88 -6.64 -27.79
C LEU A 206 -1.11 -5.85 -29.07
N ASN A 207 -0.60 -6.33 -30.20
CA ASN A 207 -0.86 -5.72 -31.50
C ASN A 207 -2.34 -5.81 -31.89
N LEU A 208 -2.98 -6.96 -31.63
CA LEU A 208 -4.43 -7.11 -31.85
C LEU A 208 -5.25 -6.18 -30.94
N ILE A 209 -4.88 -6.06 -29.65
CA ILE A 209 -5.52 -5.13 -28.73
C ILE A 209 -5.37 -3.67 -29.21
N ASN A 210 -4.18 -3.28 -29.64
CA ASN A 210 -3.92 -1.93 -30.17
C ASN A 210 -4.69 -1.65 -31.46
N LYS A 211 -4.82 -2.63 -32.36
CA LYS A 211 -5.61 -2.53 -33.58
C LYS A 211 -7.08 -2.33 -33.24
N GLU A 212 -7.61 -3.10 -32.29
CA GLU A 212 -9.00 -3.00 -31.87
C GLU A 212 -9.30 -1.67 -31.18
N LEU A 213 -8.39 -1.16 -30.35
CA LEU A 213 -8.51 0.17 -29.76
C LEU A 213 -8.57 1.27 -30.84
N SER A 214 -7.78 1.15 -31.92
CA SER A 214 -7.84 2.08 -33.04
C SER A 214 -9.16 1.98 -33.82
N ASN A 215 -9.72 0.78 -33.99
CA ASN A 215 -11.02 0.56 -34.59
C ASN A 215 -12.16 1.18 -33.74
N GLU A 216 -12.16 0.94 -32.44
CA GLU A 216 -13.13 1.51 -31.49
C GLU A 216 -13.08 3.04 -31.48
N ALA A 217 -11.88 3.63 -31.57
CA ALA A 217 -11.71 5.08 -31.67
C ALA A 217 -12.37 5.65 -32.93
N ARG A 218 -12.23 4.96 -34.05
CA ARG A 218 -12.82 5.35 -35.33
C ARG A 218 -14.35 5.19 -35.34
N ILE A 219 -14.84 4.05 -34.84
CA ILE A 219 -16.26 3.74 -34.85
C ILE A 219 -17.06 4.68 -33.92
N ASN A 220 -16.49 4.97 -32.73
CA ASN A 220 -17.16 5.79 -31.72
C ASN A 220 -16.78 7.28 -31.81
N GLU A 221 -15.92 7.68 -32.74
CA GLU A 221 -15.36 9.04 -32.86
C GLU A 221 -14.78 9.56 -31.54
N ASP A 222 -14.19 8.66 -30.73
CA ASP A 222 -13.78 8.96 -29.37
C ASP A 222 -12.28 8.70 -29.18
N SER A 223 -11.52 9.78 -29.05
CA SER A 223 -10.05 9.77 -28.87
C SER A 223 -9.58 9.09 -27.57
N LYS A 224 -10.48 8.82 -26.63
CA LYS A 224 -10.10 8.12 -25.37
C LYS A 224 -9.48 6.74 -25.64
N TYR A 225 -9.94 6.03 -26.68
CA TYR A 225 -9.38 4.73 -27.05
C TYR A 225 -7.94 4.84 -27.53
N LEU A 226 -7.59 5.91 -28.26
CA LEU A 226 -6.22 6.19 -28.66
C LEU A 226 -5.35 6.53 -27.46
N SER A 227 -5.88 7.29 -26.50
CA SER A 227 -5.15 7.57 -25.24
C SER A 227 -4.92 6.29 -24.42
N VAL A 228 -5.86 5.32 -24.42
CA VAL A 228 -5.62 4.00 -23.83
C VAL A 228 -4.55 3.23 -24.60
N LYS A 229 -4.57 3.22 -25.93
CA LYS A 229 -3.52 2.62 -26.77
C LYS A 229 -2.12 3.18 -26.42
N ASP A 230 -2.00 4.51 -26.28
CA ASP A 230 -0.74 5.15 -25.91
C ASP A 230 -0.27 4.74 -24.52
N TYR A 231 -1.21 4.66 -23.57
CA TYR A 231 -0.92 4.18 -22.22
C TYR A 231 -0.38 2.74 -22.20
N LEU A 232 -0.97 1.84 -22.99
CA LEU A 232 -0.50 0.45 -23.10
C LEU A 232 0.87 0.38 -23.74
N ASN A 233 1.11 1.20 -24.77
CA ASN A 233 2.39 1.27 -25.47
C ASN A 233 3.51 1.82 -24.56
N LEU A 234 3.25 2.82 -23.72
CA LEU A 234 4.21 3.28 -22.73
C LEU A 234 4.58 2.17 -21.73
N ALA A 235 3.58 1.45 -21.23
CA ALA A 235 3.82 0.33 -20.33
C ALA A 235 4.67 -0.77 -20.99
N ARG A 236 4.41 -1.08 -22.28
CA ARG A 236 5.11 -2.09 -23.06
C ARG A 236 6.53 -1.66 -23.46
N CYS A 237 6.72 -0.40 -23.87
CA CYS A 237 7.97 0.03 -24.49
C CYS A 237 9.02 0.57 -23.50
N ALA A 238 8.59 0.93 -22.28
CA ALA A 238 9.48 1.45 -21.24
C ALA A 238 9.32 0.74 -19.89
N GLY A 239 8.47 -0.29 -19.80
CA GLY A 239 8.32 -1.08 -18.59
C GLY A 239 7.71 -0.35 -17.38
N PHE A 240 6.96 0.72 -17.61
CA PHE A 240 6.29 1.46 -16.54
C PHE A 240 5.36 0.57 -15.68
N ARG A 241 5.20 0.93 -14.41
CA ARG A 241 4.07 0.40 -13.63
C ARG A 241 2.77 0.99 -14.15
N PRO A 242 1.82 0.17 -14.64
CA PRO A 242 0.50 0.65 -15.00
C PRO A 242 -0.17 1.37 -13.83
N GLY A 243 -0.58 2.60 -14.05
CA GLY A 243 -1.19 3.43 -13.04
C GLY A 243 -0.77 4.90 -13.15
N LEU A 244 -0.62 5.54 -12.00
CA LEU A 244 -0.31 6.97 -11.92
C LEU A 244 1.10 7.33 -12.41
N GLU A 245 2.04 6.39 -12.47
CA GLU A 245 3.37 6.65 -13.04
C GLU A 245 3.25 7.11 -14.50
N ILE A 246 2.43 6.45 -15.30
CA ILE A 246 2.20 6.81 -16.69
C ILE A 246 1.26 8.03 -16.79
N LEU A 247 0.18 8.01 -16.03
CA LEU A 247 -0.86 9.04 -16.14
C LEU A 247 -0.40 10.43 -15.70
N ASN A 248 0.58 10.53 -14.81
CA ASN A 248 1.12 11.81 -14.38
C ASN A 248 2.30 12.30 -15.23
N LEU A 249 2.67 11.57 -16.29
CA LEU A 249 3.68 12.06 -17.24
C LEU A 249 3.17 13.31 -17.95
N LYS A 250 4.04 14.31 -17.96
CA LYS A 250 3.88 15.55 -18.72
C LYS A 250 4.95 15.65 -19.78
N HIS A 251 4.75 16.48 -20.80
CA HIS A 251 5.73 16.68 -21.86
C HIS A 251 7.11 17.08 -21.32
N LYS A 252 7.18 17.93 -20.29
CA LYS A 252 8.45 18.31 -19.63
C LYS A 252 9.24 17.15 -18.99
N HIS A 253 8.60 16.00 -18.77
CA HIS A 253 9.23 14.81 -18.21
C HIS A 253 9.82 13.91 -19.31
N CYS A 254 9.69 14.30 -20.59
CA CYS A 254 10.09 13.52 -21.74
C CYS A 254 11.24 14.22 -22.47
N THR A 255 12.39 13.57 -22.54
CA THR A 255 13.57 14.09 -23.25
C THR A 255 13.94 13.17 -24.40
N GLU A 256 14.03 13.71 -25.60
CA GLU A 256 14.55 12.98 -26.75
C GLU A 256 16.06 12.77 -26.58
N VAL A 257 16.50 11.52 -26.67
CA VAL A 257 17.90 11.13 -26.54
C VAL A 257 18.36 10.53 -27.90
N THR A 258 19.43 11.05 -28.43
CA THR A 258 20.02 10.59 -29.68
C THR A 258 21.30 9.79 -29.40
N ASP A 259 21.47 8.66 -30.05
CA ASP A 259 22.70 7.88 -29.93
C ASP A 259 23.89 8.68 -30.51
N ILE A 260 24.97 8.77 -29.72
CA ILE A 260 26.17 9.54 -30.07
C ILE A 260 26.86 8.96 -31.31
N LYS A 261 26.86 7.63 -31.45
CA LYS A 261 27.52 6.91 -32.53
C LYS A 261 26.66 6.83 -33.80
N ASN A 262 25.34 6.85 -33.63
CA ASN A 262 24.41 6.81 -34.74
C ASN A 262 23.24 7.79 -34.53
N PRO A 263 23.35 9.03 -35.03
CA PRO A 263 22.32 10.06 -34.84
C PRO A 263 20.93 9.72 -35.39
N LYS A 264 20.81 8.68 -36.22
CA LYS A 264 19.54 8.19 -36.73
C LYS A 264 18.76 7.41 -35.64
N ILE A 265 19.46 6.90 -34.63
CA ILE A 265 18.86 6.16 -33.54
C ILE A 265 18.45 7.15 -32.42
N LYS A 266 17.15 7.22 -32.16
CA LYS A 266 16.57 8.08 -31.13
C LYS A 266 15.66 7.29 -30.21
N THR A 267 15.59 7.73 -28.96
CA THR A 267 14.73 7.17 -27.94
C THR A 267 14.20 8.28 -27.04
N ILE A 268 13.28 7.95 -26.14
CA ILE A 268 12.75 8.89 -25.16
C ILE A 268 13.18 8.47 -23.75
N ARG A 269 13.77 9.40 -23.02
CA ARG A 269 13.96 9.30 -21.59
C ARG A 269 12.78 9.95 -20.89
N PHE A 270 12.21 9.23 -19.92
CA PHE A 270 11.10 9.68 -19.09
C PHE A 270 11.59 9.86 -17.66
N ASP A 271 11.63 11.09 -17.17
CA ASP A 271 12.00 11.39 -15.80
C ASP A 271 10.74 11.38 -14.92
N VAL A 272 10.60 10.35 -14.07
CA VAL A 272 9.41 10.11 -13.24
C VAL A 272 9.72 10.45 -11.79
N TYR A 273 9.00 11.42 -11.26
CA TYR A 273 9.12 11.89 -9.87
C TYR A 273 8.04 11.29 -8.94
N PHE A 274 7.16 10.45 -9.47
CA PHE A 274 5.94 9.97 -8.80
C PHE A 274 5.96 8.46 -8.61
N THR A 275 7.12 7.89 -8.29
CA THR A 275 7.23 6.44 -8.08
C THR A 275 6.66 6.03 -6.73
N LYS A 276 6.30 4.76 -6.60
CA LYS A 276 5.83 4.17 -5.34
C LYS A 276 6.86 4.32 -4.20
N THR A 277 8.13 4.42 -4.54
CA THR A 277 9.27 4.45 -3.60
C THR A 277 9.80 5.86 -3.31
N VAL A 278 9.11 6.91 -3.75
CA VAL A 278 9.47 8.33 -3.50
C VAL A 278 10.78 8.80 -4.17
N SER A 279 11.57 7.92 -4.75
CA SER A 279 12.78 8.28 -5.50
C SER A 279 12.43 8.64 -6.93
N ALA A 280 13.04 9.71 -7.47
CA ALA A 280 13.01 9.99 -8.89
C ALA A 280 13.66 8.82 -9.65
N PHE A 281 13.11 8.47 -10.78
CA PHE A 281 13.64 7.41 -11.63
C PHE A 281 13.47 7.76 -13.09
N SER A 282 14.46 7.43 -13.92
CA SER A 282 14.40 7.64 -15.36
C SER A 282 14.19 6.30 -16.08
N TYR A 283 13.14 6.24 -16.87
CA TYR A 283 12.88 5.13 -17.79
C TYR A 283 13.38 5.48 -19.20
N MET A 284 13.87 4.49 -19.93
CA MET A 284 14.18 4.63 -21.35
C MET A 284 13.17 3.85 -22.17
N SER A 285 12.65 4.46 -23.24
CA SER A 285 11.85 3.70 -24.20
C SER A 285 12.74 2.86 -25.12
N ASN A 286 12.14 1.85 -25.74
CA ASN A 286 12.77 1.24 -26.91
C ASN A 286 12.67 2.15 -28.15
N PHE A 287 13.46 1.87 -29.19
CA PHE A 287 13.51 2.69 -30.42
C PHE A 287 12.16 2.69 -31.18
N TYR A 288 11.43 1.58 -31.14
CA TYR A 288 10.10 1.47 -31.74
C TYR A 288 9.13 2.52 -31.20
N PHE A 289 9.20 2.82 -29.88
CA PHE A 289 8.36 3.84 -29.26
C PHE A 289 8.59 5.21 -29.90
N TYR A 290 9.86 5.61 -30.10
CA TYR A 290 10.19 6.89 -30.70
C TYR A 290 9.67 7.00 -32.15
N ASP A 291 9.93 5.98 -32.95
CA ASP A 291 9.63 6.03 -34.38
C ASP A 291 8.14 5.94 -34.69
N GLN A 292 7.40 5.12 -33.97
CA GLN A 292 6.01 4.76 -34.29
C GLN A 292 4.97 5.42 -33.40
N ILE A 293 5.31 5.74 -32.15
CA ILE A 293 4.32 6.13 -31.15
C ILE A 293 4.52 7.58 -30.72
N TRP A 294 5.73 7.98 -30.42
CA TRP A 294 6.04 9.33 -29.94
C TRP A 294 5.60 10.43 -30.91
N LYS A 295 5.88 10.21 -32.20
CA LYS A 295 5.49 11.14 -33.27
C LYS A 295 3.96 11.21 -33.41
N GLU A 296 3.27 10.05 -33.30
CA GLU A 296 1.80 10.02 -33.33
C GLU A 296 1.19 10.82 -32.17
N ILE A 297 1.71 10.65 -30.94
CA ILE A 297 1.24 11.38 -29.78
C ILE A 297 1.36 12.90 -29.99
N LYS A 298 2.53 13.37 -30.48
CA LYS A 298 2.76 14.79 -30.75
C LYS A 298 1.85 15.33 -31.87
N ASN A 299 1.70 14.59 -32.96
CA ASN A 299 0.93 15.04 -34.11
C ASN A 299 -0.57 15.05 -33.88
N ARG A 300 -1.08 14.20 -32.97
CA ARG A 300 -2.51 14.10 -32.69
C ARG A 300 -3.08 15.35 -32.01
N ASN A 301 -2.29 15.96 -31.13
CA ASN A 301 -2.71 17.15 -30.37
C ASN A 301 -1.58 18.19 -30.33
N PRO A 302 -1.22 18.82 -31.45
CA PRO A 302 -0.07 19.74 -31.50
C PRO A 302 -0.23 20.94 -30.55
N ASN A 303 -1.47 21.39 -30.30
CA ASN A 303 -1.78 22.48 -29.40
C ASN A 303 -1.72 22.08 -27.90
N GLN A 304 -1.55 20.80 -27.57
CA GLN A 304 -1.55 20.23 -26.21
C GLN A 304 -0.19 19.59 -25.90
N CYS A 305 0.89 20.12 -26.48
CA CYS A 305 2.26 19.67 -26.24
C CYS A 305 3.09 20.66 -25.41
N LYS A 306 2.43 21.52 -24.65
CA LYS A 306 3.12 22.42 -23.71
C LYS A 306 3.82 21.62 -22.61
N PRO A 307 4.90 22.15 -22.01
CA PRO A 307 5.68 21.41 -21.01
C PRO A 307 4.83 20.85 -19.85
N ASP A 308 3.80 21.57 -19.42
CA ASP A 308 2.94 21.18 -18.31
C ASP A 308 1.69 20.36 -18.71
N ASP A 309 1.45 20.18 -20.00
CA ASP A 309 0.35 19.32 -20.47
C ASP A 309 0.66 17.85 -20.20
N TYR A 310 -0.38 17.10 -19.85
CA TYR A 310 -0.25 15.65 -19.67
C TYR A 310 -0.04 14.95 -21.02
N LEU A 311 0.87 13.99 -21.03
CA LEU A 311 1.20 13.21 -22.22
C LEU A 311 0.00 12.38 -22.72
N ILE A 312 -0.81 11.87 -21.79
CA ILE A 312 -1.96 11.01 -22.07
C ILE A 312 -3.20 11.59 -21.38
N PHE A 313 -4.33 11.61 -22.08
CA PHE A 313 -5.56 12.24 -21.60
C PHE A 313 -5.33 13.70 -21.17
N PRO A 314 -4.86 14.58 -22.05
CA PRO A 314 -4.44 15.95 -21.70
C PRO A 314 -5.54 16.78 -21.06
N ASN A 315 -6.81 16.56 -21.42
CA ASN A 315 -7.97 17.31 -20.94
C ASN A 315 -8.54 16.80 -19.61
N GLU A 316 -8.11 15.64 -19.13
CA GLU A 316 -8.67 15.01 -17.93
C GLU A 316 -7.86 15.37 -16.68
N LYS A 317 -8.49 16.03 -15.71
CA LYS A 317 -7.82 16.45 -14.45
C LYS A 317 -7.79 15.34 -13.39
N ASP A 318 -8.84 14.52 -13.29
CA ASP A 318 -8.91 13.43 -12.31
C ASP A 318 -8.13 12.20 -12.78
N ARG A 319 -6.82 12.23 -12.52
CA ARG A 319 -5.90 11.15 -12.91
C ARG A 319 -6.18 9.81 -12.22
N LYS A 320 -6.83 9.83 -11.03
CA LYS A 320 -7.13 8.60 -10.30
C LYS A 320 -8.30 7.84 -10.89
N SER A 321 -9.35 8.53 -11.31
CA SER A 321 -10.50 7.89 -11.97
C SER A 321 -10.13 7.28 -13.31
N LEU A 322 -9.16 7.87 -14.02
CA LEU A 322 -8.63 7.35 -15.28
C LEU A 322 -8.04 5.94 -15.17
N VAL A 323 -7.41 5.59 -14.03
CA VAL A 323 -6.90 4.23 -13.82
C VAL A 323 -8.02 3.20 -13.99
N ASN A 324 -9.17 3.42 -13.35
CA ASN A 324 -10.31 2.52 -13.45
C ASN A 324 -10.95 2.54 -14.84
N LYS A 325 -11.02 3.72 -15.50
CA LYS A 325 -11.53 3.87 -16.87
C LYS A 325 -10.70 3.06 -17.86
N ILE A 326 -9.36 3.17 -17.76
CA ILE A 326 -8.43 2.41 -18.61
C ILE A 326 -8.57 0.90 -18.37
N HIS A 327 -8.61 0.47 -17.09
CA HIS A 327 -8.78 -0.94 -16.76
C HIS A 327 -10.07 -1.51 -17.33
N LYS A 328 -11.20 -0.79 -17.24
CA LYS A 328 -12.49 -1.21 -17.81
C LYS A 328 -12.43 -1.33 -19.33
N ILE A 329 -11.87 -0.32 -20.02
CA ILE A 329 -11.74 -0.35 -21.49
C ILE A 329 -10.84 -1.52 -21.91
N PHE A 330 -9.67 -1.65 -21.30
CA PHE A 330 -8.72 -2.72 -21.59
C PHE A 330 -9.35 -4.12 -21.38
N THR A 331 -10.01 -4.34 -20.23
CA THR A 331 -10.67 -5.61 -19.93
C THR A 331 -11.75 -5.92 -20.96
N ARG A 332 -12.59 -4.94 -21.32
CA ARG A 332 -13.63 -5.11 -22.33
C ARG A 332 -13.05 -5.51 -23.70
N ILE A 333 -12.01 -4.81 -24.15
CA ILE A 333 -11.34 -5.10 -25.44
C ILE A 333 -10.66 -6.46 -25.42
N SER A 334 -9.91 -6.76 -24.33
CA SER A 334 -9.22 -8.04 -24.18
C SER A 334 -10.19 -9.23 -24.12
N MET A 335 -11.36 -9.07 -23.47
CA MET A 335 -12.43 -10.08 -23.45
C MET A 335 -13.06 -10.26 -24.82
N LYS A 336 -13.36 -9.16 -25.53
CA LYS A 336 -13.90 -9.19 -26.92
C LYS A 336 -13.00 -10.00 -27.85
N LEU A 337 -11.68 -9.92 -27.65
CA LEU A 337 -10.68 -10.66 -28.44
C LEU A 337 -10.33 -12.05 -27.87
N ASN A 338 -10.96 -12.48 -26.79
CA ASN A 338 -10.62 -13.73 -26.06
C ASN A 338 -9.16 -13.78 -25.56
N LEU A 339 -8.56 -12.63 -25.24
CA LEU A 339 -7.16 -12.50 -24.81
C LEU A 339 -7.00 -12.20 -23.31
N PHE A 340 -8.11 -11.98 -22.59
CA PHE A 340 -8.06 -11.59 -21.17
C PHE A 340 -7.62 -12.72 -20.24
N TYR A 341 -7.90 -13.96 -20.60
CA TYR A 341 -7.52 -15.13 -19.83
C TYR A 341 -6.37 -15.90 -20.48
N ALA A 342 -5.44 -16.38 -19.69
CA ALA A 342 -4.41 -17.32 -20.12
C ALA A 342 -5.01 -18.75 -20.23
N LYS A 343 -4.23 -19.70 -20.74
CA LYS A 343 -4.66 -21.10 -20.92
C LYS A 343 -5.09 -21.77 -19.60
N ASP A 344 -4.47 -21.40 -18.49
CA ASP A 344 -4.80 -21.84 -17.13
C ASP A 344 -5.99 -21.08 -16.51
N ARG A 345 -6.72 -20.29 -17.29
CA ARG A 345 -7.83 -19.43 -16.90
C ARG A 345 -7.45 -18.28 -15.93
N SER A 346 -6.17 -18.04 -15.68
CA SER A 346 -5.75 -16.87 -14.92
C SER A 346 -5.95 -15.58 -15.74
N ALA A 347 -6.40 -14.52 -15.08
CA ALA A 347 -6.61 -13.23 -15.75
C ALA A 347 -5.28 -12.54 -16.10
N LYS A 348 -5.22 -11.94 -17.29
CA LYS A 348 -4.14 -11.07 -17.75
C LYS A 348 -4.59 -9.59 -17.67
N PRO A 349 -4.57 -8.95 -16.48
CA PRO A 349 -4.96 -7.55 -16.35
C PRO A 349 -3.95 -6.61 -17.03
N VAL A 350 -4.24 -5.30 -17.09
CA VAL A 350 -3.32 -4.28 -17.62
C VAL A 350 -1.90 -4.42 -17.07
N TYR A 351 -1.76 -4.83 -15.81
CA TYR A 351 -0.44 -5.03 -15.19
C TYR A 351 0.40 -6.13 -15.86
N SER A 352 -0.24 -7.08 -16.56
CA SER A 352 0.45 -8.12 -17.34
C SER A 352 1.30 -7.56 -18.48
N ILE A 353 1.06 -6.34 -18.94
CA ILE A 353 1.89 -5.67 -19.96
C ILE A 353 3.31 -5.42 -19.42
N ARG A 354 3.45 -5.11 -18.14
CA ARG A 354 4.75 -4.96 -17.51
C ARG A 354 5.49 -6.32 -17.40
N HIS A 355 4.74 -7.43 -17.25
CA HIS A 355 5.31 -8.77 -17.34
C HIS A 355 5.81 -9.05 -18.75
N THR A 356 5.07 -8.62 -19.78
CA THR A 356 5.50 -8.73 -21.18
C THR A 356 6.85 -8.03 -21.39
N PHE A 357 7.00 -6.80 -20.92
CA PHE A 357 8.28 -6.06 -21.05
C PHE A 357 9.46 -6.83 -20.43
N ALA A 358 9.29 -7.32 -19.16
CA ALA A 358 10.33 -8.09 -18.51
C ALA A 358 10.67 -9.38 -19.26
N THR A 359 9.66 -10.11 -19.72
CA THR A 359 9.82 -11.37 -20.46
C THR A 359 10.48 -11.14 -21.82
N GLU A 360 10.12 -10.08 -22.54
CA GLU A 360 10.75 -9.74 -23.82
C GLU A 360 12.23 -9.38 -23.65
N LEU A 361 12.61 -8.61 -22.62
CA LEU A 361 14.02 -8.32 -22.33
C LEU A 361 14.78 -9.58 -21.95
N TYR A 362 14.17 -10.45 -21.15
CA TYR A 362 14.78 -11.72 -20.76
C TYR A 362 15.01 -12.63 -21.96
N LYS A 363 14.04 -12.73 -22.90
CA LYS A 363 14.17 -13.46 -24.16
C LYS A 363 15.33 -12.91 -25.02
N LYS A 364 15.53 -11.59 -25.00
CA LYS A 364 16.63 -10.90 -25.71
C LYS A 364 18.01 -11.06 -25.04
N GLY A 365 18.10 -11.79 -23.94
CA GLY A 365 19.36 -12.10 -23.27
C GLY A 365 19.79 -11.13 -22.17
N HIS A 366 18.98 -10.12 -21.84
CA HIS A 366 19.29 -9.23 -20.72
C HIS A 366 19.39 -10.01 -19.39
N SER A 367 20.30 -9.59 -18.52
CA SER A 367 20.40 -10.15 -17.18
C SER A 367 19.21 -9.71 -16.31
N ILE A 368 18.91 -10.49 -15.27
CA ILE A 368 17.84 -10.15 -14.34
C ILE A 368 18.12 -8.83 -13.63
N GLU A 369 19.38 -8.55 -13.35
CA GLU A 369 19.86 -7.32 -12.72
C GLU A 369 19.64 -6.09 -13.64
N SER A 370 19.95 -6.23 -14.93
CA SER A 370 19.68 -5.19 -15.94
C SER A 370 18.18 -4.92 -16.06
N ILE A 371 17.36 -5.96 -16.18
CA ILE A 371 15.89 -5.83 -16.26
C ILE A 371 15.35 -5.15 -15.00
N ALA A 372 15.85 -5.54 -13.81
CA ALA A 372 15.45 -4.94 -12.56
C ALA A 372 15.77 -3.44 -12.48
N SER A 373 16.96 -3.06 -12.94
CA SER A 373 17.39 -1.66 -13.05
C SER A 373 16.48 -0.88 -13.99
N GLU A 374 16.25 -1.38 -15.22
CA GLU A 374 15.38 -0.72 -16.20
C GLU A 374 13.93 -0.56 -15.71
N MET A 375 13.44 -1.52 -14.93
CA MET A 375 12.07 -1.52 -14.41
C MET A 375 11.92 -0.84 -13.04
N ASN A 376 12.96 -0.27 -12.46
CA ASN A 376 12.92 0.28 -11.08
C ASN A 376 12.32 -0.71 -10.08
N THR A 377 12.92 -1.90 -9.99
CA THR A 377 12.49 -2.96 -9.08
C THR A 377 13.68 -3.79 -8.62
N SER A 378 13.48 -4.79 -7.77
CA SER A 378 14.57 -5.67 -7.33
C SER A 378 14.73 -6.89 -8.23
N PRO A 379 15.95 -7.46 -8.36
CA PRO A 379 16.16 -8.73 -9.07
C PRO A 379 15.27 -9.86 -8.57
N ARG A 380 15.04 -9.91 -7.25
CA ARG A 380 14.12 -10.86 -6.63
C ARG A 380 12.69 -10.73 -7.20
N MET A 381 12.19 -9.49 -7.33
CA MET A 381 10.86 -9.25 -7.90
C MET A 381 10.77 -9.65 -9.37
N ILE A 382 11.86 -9.48 -10.15
CA ILE A 382 11.90 -9.96 -11.54
C ILE A 382 11.71 -11.47 -11.55
N ARG A 383 12.55 -12.23 -10.81
CA ARG A 383 12.49 -13.70 -10.76
C ARG A 383 11.12 -14.21 -10.27
N GLU A 384 10.64 -13.65 -9.18
CA GLU A 384 9.46 -14.17 -8.50
C GLU A 384 8.13 -13.72 -9.08
N THR A 385 8.10 -12.60 -9.81
CA THR A 385 6.84 -11.96 -10.16
C THR A 385 6.68 -11.67 -11.64
N TYR A 386 7.76 -11.23 -12.32
CA TYR A 386 7.64 -10.67 -13.67
C TYR A 386 8.02 -11.63 -14.78
N LEU A 387 8.92 -12.58 -14.54
CA LEU A 387 9.29 -13.55 -15.58
C LEU A 387 8.21 -14.61 -15.73
N ASP A 388 7.83 -14.86 -16.97
CA ASP A 388 7.03 -16.01 -17.36
C ASP A 388 7.97 -17.13 -17.80
N ASP A 389 8.41 -18.00 -16.87
CA ASP A 389 9.35 -19.09 -17.09
C ASP A 389 8.70 -20.26 -17.83
N THR A 390 8.02 -20.00 -18.92
CA THR A 390 7.51 -21.08 -19.76
C THR A 390 8.67 -21.77 -20.50
N ASN A 391 8.52 -23.05 -20.82
CA ASN A 391 9.52 -23.78 -21.60
C ASN A 391 9.84 -23.05 -22.92
N GLU A 392 8.86 -22.39 -23.52
CA GLU A 392 9.01 -21.60 -24.74
C GLU A 392 9.97 -20.42 -24.54
N VAL A 393 9.81 -19.66 -23.44
CA VAL A 393 10.69 -18.51 -23.08
C VAL A 393 12.11 -18.99 -22.82
N LEU A 394 12.25 -20.10 -22.09
CA LEU A 394 13.57 -20.69 -21.81
C LEU A 394 14.25 -21.20 -23.09
N MET A 395 13.50 -21.82 -23.99
CA MET A 395 14.02 -22.29 -25.29
C MET A 395 14.44 -21.15 -26.19
N GLU A 396 13.69 -20.05 -26.28
CA GLU A 396 14.09 -18.88 -27.05
C GLU A 396 15.39 -18.26 -26.52
N ARG A 397 15.52 -18.14 -25.20
CA ARG A 397 16.74 -17.69 -24.56
C ARG A 397 17.93 -18.63 -24.86
N ALA A 398 17.73 -19.93 -24.76
CA ALA A 398 18.76 -20.91 -25.07
C ALA A 398 19.23 -20.82 -26.54
N LYS A 399 18.30 -20.66 -27.47
CA LYS A 399 18.63 -20.42 -28.89
C LYS A 399 19.50 -19.17 -29.10
N LEU A 400 19.20 -18.08 -28.39
CA LEU A 400 19.98 -16.86 -28.47
C LEU A 400 21.41 -17.04 -27.93
N LEU A 401 21.55 -17.68 -26.78
CA LEU A 401 22.85 -17.98 -26.16
C LEU A 401 23.67 -18.92 -27.04
N ASN A 402 23.08 -19.91 -27.69
CA ASN A 402 23.74 -20.80 -28.63
C ASN A 402 24.20 -20.07 -29.89
N LYS A 403 23.41 -19.16 -30.47
CA LYS A 403 23.83 -18.32 -31.59
C LYS A 403 25.05 -17.48 -31.24
N THR A 404 25.07 -16.90 -30.04
CA THR A 404 26.21 -16.09 -29.56
C THR A 404 27.43 -16.97 -29.33
N TYR A 405 27.27 -18.18 -28.78
CA TYR A 405 28.35 -19.15 -28.61
C TYR A 405 28.95 -19.58 -29.95
N ILE A 406 28.13 -19.96 -30.93
CA ILE A 406 28.56 -20.34 -32.28
C ILE A 406 29.30 -19.19 -32.97
N ARG A 407 28.76 -17.97 -32.92
CA ARG A 407 29.37 -16.77 -33.51
C ARG A 407 30.74 -16.46 -32.90
N ASN A 408 30.91 -16.63 -31.61
CA ASN A 408 32.19 -16.42 -30.92
C ASN A 408 33.18 -17.54 -31.24
N LYS A 409 32.72 -18.80 -31.31
CA LYS A 409 33.58 -19.93 -31.71
C LYS A 409 34.16 -19.77 -33.12
N PHE A 410 33.36 -19.28 -34.07
CA PHE A 410 33.83 -19.01 -35.42
C PHE A 410 34.69 -17.75 -35.57
N LYS A 411 34.65 -16.81 -34.59
CA LYS A 411 35.57 -15.67 -34.58
C LYS A 411 36.95 -15.99 -34.00
N LEU A 412 37.05 -17.03 -33.19
CA LEU A 412 38.32 -17.50 -32.59
C LEU A 412 39.09 -18.42 -33.50
N VAL A 413 38.52 -18.82 -34.63
CA VAL A 413 39.12 -19.70 -35.64
C VAL A 413 39.60 -18.91 -36.89
N LYS A 414 39.45 -17.59 -36.89
CA LYS A 414 40.07 -16.66 -37.82
C LYS A 414 41.17 -15.84 -37.11
#